data_c5e3e7ce70f4b60931f73889279a8018
#
_entry.id   c5e3e7ce70f4b60931f73889279a8018
#
_cell.length_a   1.000
_cell.length_b   1.000
_cell.length_c   1.000
_cell.angle_alpha   90.00
_cell.angle_beta   90.00
_cell.angle_gamma   90.00
#
_symmetry.space_group_name_H-M   'P 1'
#
loop_
_entity.id
_entity.type
_entity.pdbx_description
1 polymer ?
#
loop_
_entity_poly.entity_id
_entity_poly.type
_entity_poly.pdbx_seq_one_letter_code
_entity_poly.pdbx_strand_id
1 'polypeptide(L)'
;MGNRRERYALGMNKLPCRPLSVTLIAFVLAVAAVPLGAQVLPQPANVVSLSASASVEVVNDWLTVNFSTTRDGADAASVQAQLRQALDTALAEARKAAKPGGQVEVQTGGFSLYPRYAPPNPRAGGQAGVGGIVGWQGTAELIVQGRDVAAITQLTGRIGTLSIARVGFSLSRESREKFDIDVAAQAIGRFRVRADAVTREFGMASWSLREVAVSGDEGGGGPRPVMRMSTEAASMSGEALPVQAGKSVVTSNVSGSVQLAR
;
A
#
# COMPACT_ATOMS: atom_id res chain seq x y z
N MET A 1 -21.58 6.08 57.34
CA MET A 1 -22.28 4.79 57.47
C MET A 1 -21.62 3.86 56.49
N GLY A 2 -20.82 2.96 56.85
CA GLY A 2 -20.58 1.83 57.67
C GLY A 2 -19.87 0.90 56.77
N ASN A 3 -18.60 0.71 56.82
CA ASN A 3 -17.76 -0.18 57.65
C ASN A 3 -18.15 -1.66 57.48
N ARG A 4 -17.28 -2.44 56.83
CA ARG A 4 -16.89 -3.77 57.34
C ARG A 4 -15.61 -4.25 56.66
N ARG A 5 -14.57 -4.29 57.50
CA ARG A 5 -13.38 -5.12 57.35
C ARG A 5 -13.73 -6.51 57.87
N GLU A 6 -13.38 -7.56 57.19
CA GLU A 6 -13.20 -8.86 57.84
C GLU A 6 -11.84 -9.45 57.53
N ARG A 7 -11.06 -9.51 58.57
CA ARG A 7 -9.80 -10.28 58.69
C ARG A 7 -10.18 -11.65 59.14
N TYR A 8 -9.63 -12.69 58.61
CA TYR A 8 -9.52 -13.96 59.28
C TYR A 8 -8.06 -14.35 59.39
N ALA A 9 -7.67 -14.55 60.66
CA ALA A 9 -6.37 -14.97 61.14
C ALA A 9 -6.41 -16.45 61.56
N LEU A 10 -5.24 -17.02 61.44
CA LEU A 10 -4.69 -18.10 62.25
C LEU A 10 -5.35 -19.50 62.24
N GLY A 11 -4.49 -20.48 61.91
CA GLY A 11 -4.58 -21.89 62.27
C GLY A 11 -3.19 -22.54 62.25
N MET A 12 -2.34 -22.19 63.19
CA MET A 12 -1.14 -22.96 63.49
C MET A 12 -1.56 -24.26 64.18
N ASN A 13 -1.19 -25.43 63.63
CA ASN A 13 -1.24 -26.69 64.35
C ASN A 13 0.14 -27.34 64.36
N LYS A 14 0.77 -27.31 65.50
CA LYS A 14 1.99 -28.05 65.85
C LYS A 14 1.56 -29.47 66.25
N LEU A 15 2.23 -30.50 65.71
CA LEU A 15 2.32 -31.85 66.29
C LEU A 15 3.56 -32.55 65.76
N PRO A 16 4.04 -33.65 66.43
CA PRO A 16 5.38 -33.68 66.98
C PRO A 16 6.33 -34.61 66.18
N CYS A 17 7.62 -34.43 66.47
CA CYS A 17 8.74 -35.27 66.03
C CYS A 17 8.57 -36.75 66.47
N ARG A 18 8.75 -37.63 65.54
CA ARG A 18 9.21 -39.00 65.84
C ARG A 18 10.33 -39.40 64.88
N PRO A 19 11.47 -39.89 65.40
CA PRO A 19 12.56 -40.38 64.56
C PRO A 19 12.30 -41.84 64.21
N LEU A 20 12.25 -42.15 62.94
CA LEU A 20 12.39 -43.51 62.47
C LEU A 20 13.49 -43.54 61.40
N SER A 21 14.54 -44.23 61.83
CA SER A 21 15.61 -44.71 61.00
C SER A 21 15.09 -45.60 59.91
N VAL A 22 15.33 -45.31 58.66
CA VAL A 22 15.16 -46.23 57.56
C VAL A 22 16.16 -46.01 56.49
N THR A 23 17.15 -46.85 56.47
CA THR A 23 17.80 -47.52 55.34
C THR A 23 17.91 -46.77 54.02
N LEU A 24 19.14 -46.46 53.75
CA LEU A 24 19.72 -46.02 52.49
C LEU A 24 19.50 -47.08 51.40
N ILE A 25 18.63 -46.81 50.43
CA ILE A 25 18.64 -47.48 49.11
C ILE A 25 18.95 -46.44 48.09
N ALA A 26 20.23 -46.35 47.77
CA ALA A 26 20.72 -45.57 46.63
C ALA A 26 20.32 -46.30 45.33
N PHE A 27 19.20 -45.92 44.74
CA PHE A 27 18.86 -46.33 43.38
C PHE A 27 19.51 -45.32 42.43
N VAL A 28 20.69 -45.69 41.94
CA VAL A 28 21.42 -44.97 40.89
C VAL A 28 20.63 -45.14 39.60
N LEU A 29 19.75 -44.17 39.29
CA LEU A 29 19.15 -44.05 37.97
C LEU A 29 20.21 -43.46 37.03
N ALA A 30 20.98 -44.33 36.37
CA ALA A 30 21.81 -43.97 35.24
C ALA A 30 20.90 -43.55 34.09
N VAL A 31 20.55 -42.28 34.01
CA VAL A 31 19.95 -41.68 32.80
C VAL A 31 21.01 -41.72 31.73
N ALA A 32 20.93 -42.71 30.86
CA ALA A 32 21.67 -42.76 29.61
C ALA A 32 21.24 -41.53 28.78
N ALA A 33 22.02 -40.44 28.85
CA ALA A 33 21.93 -39.34 27.94
C ALA A 33 22.28 -39.88 26.55
N VAL A 34 21.27 -40.25 25.79
CA VAL A 34 21.40 -40.51 24.36
C VAL A 34 21.72 -39.15 23.73
N PRO A 35 22.93 -38.94 23.16
CA PRO A 35 23.17 -37.72 22.40
C PRO A 35 22.17 -37.73 21.23
N LEU A 36 21.18 -36.85 21.24
CA LEU A 36 20.46 -36.48 20.03
C LEU A 36 21.53 -35.88 19.10
N GLY A 37 22.17 -36.73 18.32
CA GLY A 37 23.00 -36.28 17.21
C GLY A 37 22.08 -35.48 16.30
N ALA A 38 22.25 -34.13 16.30
CA ALA A 38 21.70 -33.29 15.27
C ALA A 38 22.24 -33.89 13.96
N GLN A 39 21.40 -34.56 13.21
CA GLN A 39 21.72 -35.01 11.87
C GLN A 39 21.87 -33.73 11.05
N VAL A 40 23.13 -33.34 10.87
CA VAL A 40 23.48 -32.30 9.87
C VAL A 40 23.08 -32.92 8.53
N LEU A 41 21.94 -32.51 7.99
CA LEU A 41 21.55 -32.89 6.64
C LEU A 41 22.70 -32.50 5.70
N PRO A 42 23.20 -33.44 4.88
CA PRO A 42 24.29 -33.16 3.96
C PRO A 42 23.89 -31.97 3.12
N GLN A 43 24.82 -31.03 2.99
CA GLN A 43 24.57 -29.86 2.14
C GLN A 43 24.23 -30.34 0.72
N PRO A 44 23.17 -29.78 0.14
CA PRO A 44 22.74 -30.21 -1.19
C PRO A 44 23.87 -29.96 -2.20
N ALA A 45 24.37 -31.01 -2.82
CA ALA A 45 25.36 -30.94 -3.90
C ALA A 45 24.66 -30.58 -5.23
N ASN A 46 25.42 -29.97 -6.17
CA ASN A 46 24.94 -29.63 -7.51
C ASN A 46 23.71 -28.72 -7.55
N VAL A 47 23.62 -27.77 -6.62
CA VAL A 47 22.54 -26.78 -6.60
C VAL A 47 23.03 -25.48 -7.20
N VAL A 48 22.25 -24.92 -8.12
CA VAL A 48 22.51 -23.63 -8.76
C VAL A 48 21.35 -22.68 -8.49
N SER A 49 21.66 -21.48 -8.03
CA SER A 49 20.68 -20.40 -7.90
C SER A 49 20.65 -19.56 -9.18
N LEU A 50 19.46 -19.35 -9.70
CA LEU A 50 19.22 -18.63 -10.93
C LEU A 50 18.18 -17.53 -10.72
N SER A 51 18.25 -16.51 -11.55
CA SER A 51 17.21 -15.49 -11.65
C SER A 51 16.96 -15.13 -13.11
N ALA A 52 15.73 -14.75 -13.41
CA ALA A 52 15.34 -14.22 -14.70
C ALA A 52 14.26 -13.16 -14.51
N SER A 53 14.22 -12.18 -15.40
CA SER A 53 13.20 -11.15 -15.40
C SER A 53 12.60 -10.96 -16.78
N ALA A 54 11.36 -10.49 -16.81
CA ALA A 54 10.72 -10.02 -18.03
C ALA A 54 10.02 -8.69 -17.75
N SER A 55 9.91 -7.86 -18.76
CA SER A 55 9.18 -6.59 -18.69
C SER A 55 8.51 -6.30 -20.02
N VAL A 56 7.35 -5.65 -19.94
CA VAL A 56 6.56 -5.19 -21.08
C VAL A 56 6.15 -3.74 -20.85
N GLU A 57 6.28 -2.91 -21.89
CA GLU A 57 5.78 -1.54 -21.88
C GLU A 57 4.35 -1.51 -22.41
N VAL A 58 3.44 -0.94 -21.65
CA VAL A 58 1.99 -0.92 -21.92
C VAL A 58 1.47 0.49 -21.87
N VAL A 59 0.60 0.85 -22.81
CA VAL A 59 -0.09 2.14 -22.80
C VAL A 59 -1.12 2.16 -21.66
N ASN A 60 -1.12 3.23 -20.88
CA ASN A 60 -2.08 3.41 -19.80
C ASN A 60 -3.50 3.60 -20.34
N ASP A 61 -4.45 2.89 -19.78
CA ASP A 61 -5.85 2.84 -20.20
C ASP A 61 -6.82 3.40 -19.14
N TRP A 62 -6.30 3.95 -18.04
CA TRP A 62 -7.08 4.46 -16.94
C TRP A 62 -6.70 5.91 -16.63
N LEU A 63 -7.65 6.83 -16.82
CA LEU A 63 -7.49 8.24 -16.47
C LEU A 63 -8.07 8.50 -15.09
N THR A 64 -7.35 9.23 -14.25
CA THR A 64 -7.83 9.75 -12.97
C THR A 64 -7.70 11.26 -12.95
N VAL A 65 -8.78 11.96 -12.68
CA VAL A 65 -8.82 13.40 -12.49
C VAL A 65 -9.29 13.71 -11.07
N ASN A 66 -8.45 14.36 -10.31
CA ASN A 66 -8.78 14.83 -8.97
C ASN A 66 -9.14 16.31 -9.04
N PHE A 67 -10.34 16.62 -8.61
CA PHE A 67 -10.82 17.99 -8.43
C PHE A 67 -10.76 18.36 -6.97
N SER A 68 -10.45 19.61 -6.66
CA SER A 68 -10.48 20.13 -5.29
C SER A 68 -11.01 21.55 -5.25
N THR A 69 -11.52 21.92 -4.10
CA THR A 69 -11.84 23.32 -3.80
C THR A 69 -11.50 23.61 -2.34
N THR A 70 -10.99 24.82 -2.12
CA THR A 70 -10.69 25.30 -0.77
C THR A 70 -11.57 26.51 -0.48
N ARG A 71 -12.09 26.61 0.74
CA ARG A 71 -12.86 27.75 1.23
C ARG A 71 -12.33 28.18 2.59
N ASP A 72 -12.33 29.49 2.78
CA ASP A 72 -11.94 30.15 4.01
C ASP A 72 -13.12 30.97 4.55
N GLY A 73 -13.20 31.05 5.87
CA GLY A 73 -14.25 31.85 6.51
C GLY A 73 -13.99 32.05 8.01
N ALA A 74 -14.75 32.93 8.62
CA ALA A 74 -14.67 33.20 10.04
C ALA A 74 -15.30 32.08 10.89
N ASP A 75 -16.28 31.37 10.34
CA ASP A 75 -17.09 30.34 11.01
C ASP A 75 -16.99 28.98 10.30
N ALA A 76 -16.82 27.94 11.09
CA ALA A 76 -16.69 26.56 10.61
C ALA A 76 -17.92 26.08 9.85
N ALA A 77 -19.11 26.38 10.34
CA ALA A 77 -20.38 25.92 9.75
C ALA A 77 -20.59 26.57 8.36
N SER A 78 -20.25 27.84 8.23
CA SER A 78 -20.31 28.57 6.97
C SER A 78 -19.37 27.97 5.92
N VAL A 79 -18.12 27.71 6.30
CA VAL A 79 -17.12 27.07 5.40
C VAL A 79 -17.59 25.69 4.98
N GLN A 80 -18.10 24.89 5.92
CA GLN A 80 -18.62 23.57 5.64
C GLN A 80 -19.83 23.59 4.69
N ALA A 81 -20.74 24.56 4.85
CA ALA A 81 -21.89 24.71 3.97
C ALA A 81 -21.47 25.05 2.52
N GLN A 82 -20.50 25.97 2.36
CA GLN A 82 -19.97 26.34 1.05
C GLN A 82 -19.27 25.18 0.35
N LEU A 83 -18.44 24.39 1.09
CA LEU A 83 -17.77 23.21 0.55
C LEU A 83 -18.78 22.15 0.11
N ARG A 84 -19.79 21.90 0.93
CA ARG A 84 -20.88 20.96 0.60
C ARG A 84 -21.61 21.38 -0.66
N GLN A 85 -22.00 22.64 -0.77
CA GLN A 85 -22.70 23.18 -1.93
C GLN A 85 -21.86 23.03 -3.20
N ALA A 86 -20.56 23.37 -3.15
CA ALA A 86 -19.65 23.22 -4.28
C ALA A 86 -19.49 21.76 -4.71
N LEU A 87 -19.36 20.85 -3.73
CA LEU A 87 -19.21 19.42 -3.98
C LEU A 87 -20.52 18.81 -4.53
N ASP A 88 -21.68 19.14 -3.97
CA ASP A 88 -22.97 18.64 -4.44
C ASP A 88 -23.24 19.05 -5.90
N THR A 89 -22.92 20.29 -6.28
CA THR A 89 -23.02 20.76 -7.66
C THR A 89 -22.11 19.96 -8.59
N ALA A 90 -20.85 19.77 -8.21
CA ALA A 90 -19.90 18.99 -9.01
C ALA A 90 -20.31 17.52 -9.13
N LEU A 91 -20.79 16.90 -8.03
CA LEU A 91 -21.31 15.53 -8.02
C LEU A 91 -22.52 15.38 -8.95
N ALA A 92 -23.43 16.35 -8.97
CA ALA A 92 -24.59 16.30 -9.84
C ALA A 92 -24.18 16.27 -11.33
N GLU A 93 -23.16 17.07 -11.72
CA GLU A 93 -22.62 17.03 -13.07
C GLU A 93 -21.85 15.73 -13.37
N ALA A 94 -21.02 15.29 -12.43
CA ALA A 94 -20.22 14.09 -12.60
C ALA A 94 -21.09 12.82 -12.74
N ARG A 95 -22.17 12.70 -11.97
CA ARG A 95 -23.11 11.58 -12.06
C ARG A 95 -23.81 11.47 -13.41
N LYS A 96 -24.00 12.56 -14.13
CA LYS A 96 -24.57 12.51 -15.49
C LYS A 96 -23.65 11.82 -16.48
N ALA A 97 -22.34 11.86 -16.24
CA ALA A 97 -21.33 11.20 -17.05
C ALA A 97 -20.95 9.81 -16.53
N ALA A 98 -21.40 9.42 -15.33
CA ALA A 98 -21.10 8.13 -14.73
C ALA A 98 -21.60 6.98 -15.59
N LYS A 99 -20.74 5.99 -15.83
CA LYS A 99 -21.03 4.80 -16.63
C LYS A 99 -20.53 3.55 -15.91
N PRO A 100 -21.29 2.45 -15.89
CA PRO A 100 -20.88 1.23 -15.23
C PRO A 100 -19.68 0.56 -15.91
N GLY A 101 -19.10 -0.44 -15.24
CA GLY A 101 -18.02 -1.27 -15.79
C GLY A 101 -16.68 -0.56 -15.94
N GLY A 102 -16.36 0.40 -15.05
CA GLY A 102 -15.09 1.10 -15.09
C GLY A 102 -14.95 2.10 -16.23
N GLN A 103 -16.03 2.42 -16.93
CA GLN A 103 -15.98 3.43 -18.00
C GLN A 103 -15.80 4.83 -17.43
N VAL A 104 -16.68 5.24 -16.51
CA VAL A 104 -16.57 6.49 -15.75
C VAL A 104 -17.07 6.25 -14.34
N GLU A 105 -16.17 6.32 -13.38
CA GLU A 105 -16.46 6.19 -11.96
C GLU A 105 -16.30 7.54 -11.28
N VAL A 106 -17.21 7.82 -10.35
CA VAL A 106 -17.24 9.07 -9.60
C VAL A 106 -17.26 8.74 -8.12
N GLN A 107 -16.34 9.28 -7.38
CA GLN A 107 -16.27 9.14 -5.92
C GLN A 107 -15.84 10.44 -5.25
N THR A 108 -16.34 10.68 -4.05
CA THR A 108 -15.85 11.76 -3.20
C THR A 108 -14.47 11.41 -2.68
N GLY A 109 -13.55 12.36 -2.75
CA GLY A 109 -12.24 12.28 -2.13
C GLY A 109 -12.24 12.78 -0.69
N GLY A 110 -11.14 13.40 -0.28
CA GLY A 110 -10.97 13.97 1.05
C GLY A 110 -11.93 15.15 1.32
N PHE A 111 -12.37 15.24 2.58
CA PHE A 111 -13.06 16.42 3.13
C PHE A 111 -12.37 16.79 4.42
N SER A 112 -11.85 18.01 4.51
CA SER A 112 -11.14 18.49 5.71
C SER A 112 -11.59 19.90 6.09
N LEU A 113 -11.56 20.16 7.39
CA LEU A 113 -11.87 21.47 7.95
C LEU A 113 -10.98 21.66 9.19
N TYR A 114 -10.23 22.76 9.23
CA TYR A 114 -9.33 23.06 10.33
C TYR A 114 -9.32 24.54 10.69
N PRO A 115 -9.07 24.87 11.97
CA PRO A 115 -8.98 26.25 12.41
C PRO A 115 -7.68 26.89 11.92
N ARG A 116 -7.74 28.16 11.57
CA ARG A 116 -6.58 29.02 11.33
C ARG A 116 -6.31 29.82 12.59
N TYR A 117 -5.06 29.80 13.03
CA TYR A 117 -4.64 30.51 14.22
C TYR A 117 -3.93 31.82 13.85
N ALA A 118 -4.07 32.83 14.72
CA ALA A 118 -3.29 34.05 14.60
C ALA A 118 -1.80 33.74 14.73
N PRO A 119 -0.93 34.43 13.98
CA PRO A 119 0.50 34.29 14.17
C PRO A 119 0.88 34.68 15.62
N PRO A 120 1.87 34.01 16.22
CA PRO A 120 2.35 34.35 17.55
C PRO A 120 2.79 35.83 17.60
N ASN A 121 2.31 36.60 18.59
CA ASN A 121 2.72 37.98 18.75
C ASN A 121 4.01 38.04 19.59
N PRO A 122 5.17 38.34 19.02
CA PRO A 122 6.44 38.35 19.75
C PRO A 122 6.57 39.51 20.77
N ARG A 123 5.62 40.47 20.76
CA ARG A 123 5.64 41.63 21.67
C ARG A 123 4.81 41.44 22.97
N ALA A 124 4.04 40.38 23.10
CA ALA A 124 3.41 40.03 24.36
C ALA A 124 4.41 39.26 25.20
N GLY A 125 5.16 39.95 26.05
CA GLY A 125 6.15 39.34 26.95
C GLY A 125 5.50 38.33 27.91
N GLY A 126 5.58 37.06 27.56
CA GLY A 126 5.09 35.94 28.33
C GLY A 126 4.66 34.81 27.38
N GLN A 127 5.15 33.63 27.64
CA GLN A 127 4.90 32.35 26.95
C GLN A 127 4.24 32.46 25.57
N ALA A 128 4.89 32.01 24.53
CA ALA A 128 4.32 31.89 23.18
C ALA A 128 3.10 30.97 23.20
N GLY A 129 1.96 31.50 23.59
CA GLY A 129 0.68 30.83 23.50
C GLY A 129 0.28 30.70 22.04
N VAL A 130 -0.32 29.58 21.67
CA VAL A 130 -0.98 29.42 20.36
C VAL A 130 -1.98 30.56 20.22
N GLY A 131 -1.82 31.39 19.16
CA GLY A 131 -2.75 32.51 18.91
C GLY A 131 -4.18 32.04 18.83
N GLY A 132 -5.16 32.90 19.20
CA GLY A 132 -6.58 32.56 19.09
C GLY A 132 -6.97 32.18 17.65
N ILE A 133 -8.05 31.42 17.49
CA ILE A 133 -8.62 31.06 16.20
C ILE A 133 -9.07 32.35 15.51
N VAL A 134 -8.54 32.62 14.31
CA VAL A 134 -8.87 33.78 13.48
C VAL A 134 -9.77 33.44 12.30
N GLY A 135 -10.04 32.17 12.07
CA GLY A 135 -10.90 31.70 11.00
C GLY A 135 -10.77 30.18 10.81
N TRP A 136 -11.42 29.71 9.77
CA TRP A 136 -11.48 28.32 9.39
C TRP A 136 -11.13 28.17 7.92
N GLN A 137 -10.47 27.10 7.59
CA GLN A 137 -10.17 26.70 6.22
C GLN A 137 -10.60 25.26 6.02
N GLY A 138 -11.20 24.98 4.88
CA GLY A 138 -11.57 23.61 4.54
C GLY A 138 -11.32 23.31 3.08
N THR A 139 -11.18 22.03 2.78
CA THR A 139 -10.99 21.52 1.43
C THR A 139 -11.92 20.35 1.19
N ALA A 140 -12.50 20.28 0.00
CA ALA A 140 -13.30 19.16 -0.48
C ALA A 140 -12.75 18.68 -1.82
N GLU A 141 -12.81 17.37 -2.03
CA GLU A 141 -12.27 16.71 -3.21
C GLU A 141 -13.31 15.83 -3.89
N LEU A 142 -13.22 15.76 -5.21
CA LEU A 142 -13.98 14.85 -6.07
C LEU A 142 -13.00 14.13 -6.99
N ILE A 143 -13.14 12.82 -7.10
CA ILE A 143 -12.32 11.98 -7.97
C ILE A 143 -13.21 11.44 -9.08
N VAL A 144 -12.79 11.65 -10.31
CA VAL A 144 -13.41 11.06 -11.50
C VAL A 144 -12.36 10.25 -12.21
N GLN A 145 -12.66 8.98 -12.46
CA GLN A 145 -11.70 8.07 -13.05
C GLN A 145 -12.37 7.06 -13.97
N GLY A 146 -11.61 6.45 -14.88
CA GLY A 146 -12.13 5.43 -15.76
C GLY A 146 -11.36 5.30 -17.07
N ARG A 147 -11.92 4.44 -17.96
CA ARG A 147 -11.37 4.15 -19.28
C ARG A 147 -11.88 5.09 -20.36
N ASP A 148 -13.06 5.67 -20.19
CA ASP A 148 -13.64 6.62 -21.15
C ASP A 148 -12.99 8.00 -20.98
N VAL A 149 -11.75 8.11 -21.49
CA VAL A 149 -10.95 9.33 -21.42
C VAL A 149 -11.72 10.53 -22.04
N ALA A 150 -12.45 10.30 -23.13
CA ALA A 150 -13.20 11.36 -23.81
C ALA A 150 -14.34 11.92 -22.93
N ALA A 151 -15.12 11.03 -22.31
CA ALA A 151 -16.18 11.47 -21.40
C ALA A 151 -15.64 12.19 -20.17
N ILE A 152 -14.54 11.72 -19.60
CA ILE A 152 -13.90 12.35 -18.42
C ILE A 152 -13.34 13.72 -18.79
N THR A 153 -12.65 13.87 -19.93
CA THR A 153 -12.14 15.16 -20.40
C THR A 153 -13.24 16.16 -20.72
N GLN A 154 -14.36 15.73 -21.29
CA GLN A 154 -15.52 16.60 -21.48
C GLN A 154 -16.12 17.07 -20.15
N LEU A 155 -16.10 16.20 -19.14
CA LEU A 155 -16.60 16.53 -17.81
C LEU A 155 -15.74 17.60 -17.12
N THR A 156 -14.43 17.66 -17.38
CA THR A 156 -13.56 18.68 -16.77
C THR A 156 -14.01 20.11 -17.13
N GLY A 157 -14.53 20.34 -18.32
CA GLY A 157 -15.07 21.62 -18.74
C GLY A 157 -16.44 21.97 -18.14
N ARG A 158 -17.18 21.00 -17.59
CA ARG A 158 -18.51 21.20 -16.99
C ARG A 158 -18.45 21.45 -15.49
N ILE A 159 -17.43 20.94 -14.81
CA ILE A 159 -17.24 21.14 -13.36
C ILE A 159 -16.55 22.49 -13.15
N GLY A 160 -17.35 23.53 -12.90
CA GLY A 160 -16.82 24.89 -12.65
C GLY A 160 -16.71 25.24 -11.15
N THR A 161 -17.26 24.43 -10.24
CA THR A 161 -17.25 24.70 -8.80
C THR A 161 -16.00 24.21 -8.08
N LEU A 162 -15.27 23.29 -8.70
CA LEU A 162 -13.98 22.75 -8.25
C LEU A 162 -12.92 23.00 -9.32
N SER A 163 -11.67 23.14 -8.88
CA SER A 163 -10.51 23.23 -9.76
C SER A 163 -9.86 21.85 -9.94
N ILE A 164 -9.24 21.63 -11.09
CA ILE A 164 -8.46 20.41 -11.32
C ILE A 164 -7.18 20.51 -10.47
N ALA A 165 -7.06 19.61 -9.50
CA ALA A 165 -5.89 19.50 -8.62
C ALA A 165 -4.80 18.58 -9.21
N ARG A 166 -5.23 17.49 -9.84
CA ARG A 166 -4.31 16.50 -10.39
C ARG A 166 -4.96 15.71 -11.53
N VAL A 167 -4.13 15.39 -12.52
CA VAL A 167 -4.48 14.46 -13.60
C VAL A 167 -3.40 13.40 -13.68
N GLY A 168 -3.78 12.13 -13.81
CA GLY A 168 -2.85 11.04 -13.93
C GLY A 168 -3.39 9.91 -14.79
N PHE A 169 -2.50 9.20 -15.45
CA PHE A 169 -2.80 7.98 -16.17
C PHE A 169 -2.15 6.79 -15.47
N SER A 170 -2.84 5.66 -15.48
CA SER A 170 -2.35 4.39 -14.97
C SER A 170 -2.93 3.23 -15.80
N LEU A 171 -2.50 2.02 -15.51
CA LEU A 171 -3.19 0.83 -16.00
C LEU A 171 -4.44 0.58 -15.16
N SER A 172 -5.54 0.22 -15.83
CA SER A 172 -6.69 -0.32 -15.15
C SER A 172 -6.33 -1.62 -14.44
N ARG A 173 -7.12 -1.97 -13.42
CA ARG A 173 -6.90 -3.21 -12.67
C ARG A 173 -6.89 -4.45 -13.56
N GLU A 174 -7.85 -4.55 -14.47
CA GLU A 174 -7.93 -5.68 -15.40
C GLU A 174 -6.73 -5.78 -16.34
N SER A 175 -6.31 -4.63 -16.90
CA SER A 175 -5.13 -4.59 -17.75
C SER A 175 -3.87 -4.97 -16.98
N ARG A 176 -3.72 -4.47 -15.74
CA ARG A 176 -2.60 -4.83 -14.87
C ARG A 176 -2.58 -6.34 -14.59
N GLU A 177 -3.68 -6.92 -14.12
CA GLU A 177 -3.77 -8.35 -13.82
C GLU A 177 -3.43 -9.22 -15.04
N LYS A 178 -3.91 -8.84 -16.22
CA LYS A 178 -3.59 -9.52 -17.47
C LYS A 178 -2.10 -9.48 -17.79
N PHE A 179 -1.50 -8.28 -17.77
CA PHE A 179 -0.09 -8.13 -18.08
C PHE A 179 0.83 -8.74 -17.03
N ASP A 180 0.45 -8.72 -15.75
CA ASP A 180 1.20 -9.39 -14.68
C ASP A 180 1.30 -10.90 -14.95
N ILE A 181 0.22 -11.55 -15.36
CA ILE A 181 0.21 -12.97 -15.72
C ILE A 181 1.09 -13.22 -16.95
N ASP A 182 0.94 -12.42 -18.01
CA ASP A 182 1.68 -12.59 -19.26
C ASP A 182 3.19 -12.39 -19.06
N VAL A 183 3.57 -11.39 -18.28
CA VAL A 183 4.99 -11.07 -17.98
C VAL A 183 5.59 -12.11 -17.04
N ALA A 184 4.83 -12.61 -16.06
CA ALA A 184 5.28 -13.70 -15.21
C ALA A 184 5.55 -14.99 -16.02
N ALA A 185 4.67 -15.33 -16.95
CA ALA A 185 4.87 -16.47 -17.83
C ALA A 185 6.15 -16.33 -18.69
N GLN A 186 6.44 -15.13 -19.20
CA GLN A 186 7.67 -14.84 -19.94
C GLN A 186 8.92 -14.96 -19.04
N ALA A 187 8.86 -14.44 -17.80
CA ALA A 187 9.96 -14.54 -16.85
C ALA A 187 10.26 -16.00 -16.48
N ILE A 188 9.21 -16.80 -16.25
CA ILE A 188 9.33 -18.25 -16.00
C ILE A 188 9.94 -18.96 -17.22
N GLY A 189 9.51 -18.61 -18.44
CA GLY A 189 10.11 -19.16 -19.66
C GLY A 189 11.61 -18.87 -19.75
N ARG A 190 12.02 -17.63 -19.49
CA ARG A 190 13.44 -17.23 -19.44
C ARG A 190 14.23 -17.96 -18.36
N PHE A 191 13.62 -18.17 -17.18
CA PHE A 191 14.24 -18.93 -16.10
C PHE A 191 14.51 -20.37 -16.53
N ARG A 192 13.54 -21.05 -17.15
CA ARG A 192 13.70 -22.42 -17.67
C ARG A 192 14.80 -22.52 -18.73
N VAL A 193 14.79 -21.62 -19.71
CA VAL A 193 15.84 -21.56 -20.74
C VAL A 193 17.22 -21.38 -20.12
N ARG A 194 17.33 -20.54 -19.09
CA ARG A 194 18.59 -20.35 -18.36
C ARG A 194 19.02 -21.59 -17.58
N ALA A 195 18.06 -22.28 -16.94
CA ALA A 195 18.33 -23.55 -16.26
C ALA A 195 18.82 -24.62 -17.22
N ASP A 196 18.18 -24.77 -18.39
CA ASP A 196 18.61 -25.70 -19.44
C ASP A 196 20.02 -25.38 -19.97
N ALA A 197 20.32 -24.10 -20.16
CA ALA A 197 21.63 -23.67 -20.60
C ALA A 197 22.73 -24.02 -19.58
N VAL A 198 22.50 -23.66 -18.33
CA VAL A 198 23.44 -23.91 -17.22
C VAL A 198 23.66 -25.43 -17.04
N THR A 199 22.60 -26.23 -17.12
CA THR A 199 22.68 -27.69 -17.01
C THR A 199 23.61 -28.28 -18.08
N ARG A 200 23.46 -27.81 -19.32
CA ARG A 200 24.32 -28.28 -20.44
C ARG A 200 25.77 -27.84 -20.27
N GLU A 201 26.04 -26.60 -19.88
CA GLU A 201 27.39 -26.08 -19.67
C GLU A 201 28.14 -26.82 -18.55
N PHE A 202 27.43 -27.30 -17.52
CA PHE A 202 27.99 -28.11 -16.46
C PHE A 202 28.10 -29.63 -16.85
N GLY A 203 27.72 -30.01 -18.05
CA GLY A 203 27.74 -31.40 -18.50
C GLY A 203 26.78 -32.32 -17.76
N MET A 204 25.70 -31.75 -17.24
CA MET A 204 24.65 -32.49 -16.55
C MET A 204 23.53 -32.89 -17.51
N ALA A 205 22.84 -33.99 -17.23
CA ALA A 205 21.79 -34.53 -18.11
C ALA A 205 20.44 -33.82 -17.92
N SER A 206 20.13 -33.40 -16.71
CA SER A 206 18.82 -32.82 -16.36
C SER A 206 18.91 -31.90 -15.14
N TRP A 207 17.82 -31.19 -14.89
CA TRP A 207 17.63 -30.43 -13.67
C TRP A 207 16.22 -30.61 -13.11
N SER A 208 16.06 -30.40 -11.82
CA SER A 208 14.79 -30.33 -11.11
C SER A 208 14.69 -29.04 -10.31
N LEU A 209 13.49 -28.50 -10.23
CA LEU A 209 13.23 -27.32 -9.43
C LEU A 209 13.25 -27.67 -7.93
N ARG A 210 13.97 -26.92 -7.12
CA ARG A 210 14.00 -27.05 -5.67
C ARG A 210 13.13 -25.99 -4.99
N GLU A 211 13.37 -24.75 -5.35
CA GLU A 211 12.69 -23.60 -4.78
C GLU A 211 12.53 -22.55 -5.87
N VAL A 212 11.40 -21.88 -5.87
CA VAL A 212 11.14 -20.77 -6.77
C VAL A 212 10.31 -19.70 -6.08
N ALA A 213 10.69 -18.46 -6.27
CA ALA A 213 9.92 -17.28 -5.94
C ALA A 213 9.63 -16.50 -7.22
N VAL A 214 8.37 -16.14 -7.39
CA VAL A 214 7.92 -15.26 -8.46
C VAL A 214 7.41 -13.99 -7.81
N SER A 215 7.99 -12.86 -8.16
CA SER A 215 7.57 -11.55 -7.66
C SER A 215 7.24 -10.65 -8.84
N GLY A 216 6.06 -10.05 -8.80
CA GLY A 216 5.69 -8.94 -9.67
C GLY A 216 6.16 -7.61 -9.07
N ASP A 217 6.18 -6.57 -9.88
CA ASP A 217 6.31 -5.21 -9.39
C ASP A 217 4.96 -4.78 -8.79
N GLU A 218 4.75 -5.07 -7.51
CA GLU A 218 3.54 -4.63 -6.78
C GLU A 218 3.58 -3.11 -6.60
N GLY A 219 3.44 -2.42 -7.70
CA GLY A 219 2.92 -1.06 -7.73
C GLY A 219 3.75 0.02 -7.06
N GLY A 220 4.97 0.21 -7.46
CA GLY A 220 5.63 1.33 -6.82
C GLY A 220 6.88 1.89 -7.47
N GLY A 221 6.87 2.30 -8.66
CA GLY A 221 8.03 3.04 -9.12
C GLY A 221 8.30 3.05 -10.62
N GLY A 222 7.24 3.03 -11.41
CA GLY A 222 7.41 3.45 -12.79
C GLY A 222 8.01 4.87 -12.82
N PRO A 223 8.86 5.20 -13.81
CA PRO A 223 9.33 6.56 -13.98
C PRO A 223 8.10 7.48 -13.97
N ARG A 224 8.01 8.33 -12.96
CA ARG A 224 6.95 9.33 -12.89
C ARG A 224 7.10 10.19 -14.13
N PRO A 225 6.10 10.25 -15.02
CA PRO A 225 6.16 11.19 -16.10
C PRO A 225 6.29 12.57 -15.46
N VAL A 226 7.45 13.18 -15.58
CA VAL A 226 7.65 14.60 -15.27
C VAL A 226 6.90 15.35 -16.36
N MET A 227 5.64 15.65 -16.11
CA MET A 227 4.95 16.67 -16.91
C MET A 227 5.73 17.96 -16.71
N ARG A 228 6.47 18.38 -17.73
CA ARG A 228 6.89 19.77 -17.84
C ARG A 228 5.62 20.55 -18.12
N MET A 229 5.03 21.12 -17.09
CA MET A 229 4.04 22.16 -17.24
C MET A 229 4.74 23.35 -17.92
N SER A 230 4.42 23.57 -19.19
CA SER A 230 4.63 24.87 -19.80
C SER A 230 3.70 25.85 -19.08
N THR A 231 4.25 26.92 -18.57
CA THR A 231 3.61 27.95 -17.73
C THR A 231 2.59 28.81 -18.47
N GLU A 232 2.13 28.41 -19.66
CA GLU A 232 1.21 29.21 -20.50
C GLU A 232 -0.27 28.80 -20.47
N ALA A 233 -0.65 27.79 -19.68
CA ALA A 233 -2.03 27.26 -19.67
C ALA A 233 -2.93 27.80 -18.54
N ALA A 234 -2.70 29.00 -18.05
CA ALA A 234 -3.44 29.54 -16.89
C ALA A 234 -4.70 30.35 -17.23
N SER A 235 -5.24 30.31 -18.47
CA SER A 235 -6.40 31.13 -18.81
C SER A 235 -7.31 30.57 -19.90
N MET A 236 -7.78 29.28 -19.71
CA MET A 236 -8.87 28.77 -20.54
C MET A 236 -9.90 28.03 -19.68
N SER A 237 -10.82 28.78 -19.11
CA SER A 237 -12.02 28.26 -18.51
C SER A 237 -13.00 27.86 -19.64
N GLY A 238 -13.26 26.54 -19.74
CA GLY A 238 -14.30 25.98 -20.61
C GLY A 238 -13.83 25.05 -21.73
N GLU A 239 -12.55 24.90 -21.95
CA GLU A 239 -12.02 23.96 -22.94
C GLU A 239 -11.64 22.60 -22.31
N ALA A 240 -11.90 21.52 -23.03
CA ALA A 240 -11.54 20.17 -22.59
C ALA A 240 -10.02 20.08 -22.38
N LEU A 241 -9.59 19.50 -21.27
CA LEU A 241 -8.18 19.36 -20.92
C LEU A 241 -7.45 18.50 -21.97
N PRO A 242 -6.39 19.01 -22.65
CA PRO A 242 -5.61 18.20 -23.56
C PRO A 242 -4.78 17.19 -22.77
N VAL A 243 -5.14 15.91 -22.80
CA VAL A 243 -4.46 14.83 -22.08
C VAL A 243 -4.01 13.74 -23.05
N GLN A 244 -2.82 13.23 -22.83
CA GLN A 244 -2.28 12.10 -23.58
C GLN A 244 -1.81 11.02 -22.64
N ALA A 245 -2.23 9.77 -22.89
CA ALA A 245 -1.84 8.62 -22.11
C ALA A 245 -0.34 8.35 -22.26
N GLY A 246 0.35 8.24 -21.14
CA GLY A 246 1.71 7.73 -21.07
C GLY A 246 1.74 6.20 -21.11
N LYS A 247 2.93 5.63 -20.92
CA LYS A 247 3.14 4.19 -20.83
C LYS A 247 3.62 3.82 -19.43
N SER A 248 3.27 2.62 -19.00
CA SER A 248 3.78 1.98 -17.78
C SER A 248 4.58 0.73 -18.15
N VAL A 249 5.58 0.40 -17.33
CA VAL A 249 6.35 -0.83 -17.48
C VAL A 249 5.85 -1.80 -16.43
N VAL A 250 5.44 -2.99 -16.87
CA VAL A 250 5.10 -4.11 -16.00
C VAL A 250 6.28 -5.06 -15.99
N THR A 251 6.79 -5.42 -14.82
CA THR A 251 7.99 -6.27 -14.65
C THR A 251 7.67 -7.44 -13.74
N SER A 252 8.16 -8.62 -14.08
CA SER A 252 8.15 -9.79 -13.20
C SER A 252 9.54 -10.38 -13.07
N ASN A 253 9.89 -10.78 -11.85
CA ASN A 253 11.16 -11.42 -11.52
C ASN A 253 10.90 -12.83 -11.01
N VAL A 254 11.66 -13.77 -11.53
CA VAL A 254 11.68 -15.17 -11.07
C VAL A 254 13.06 -15.46 -10.52
N SER A 255 13.12 -15.90 -9.28
CA SER A 255 14.36 -16.36 -8.64
C SER A 255 14.14 -17.73 -8.04
N GLY A 256 15.18 -18.55 -8.02
CA GLY A 256 15.05 -19.88 -7.43
C GLY A 256 16.31 -20.68 -7.52
N SER A 257 16.25 -21.90 -7.01
CA SER A 257 17.33 -22.87 -7.07
C SER A 257 16.92 -24.15 -7.80
N VAL A 258 17.83 -24.66 -8.61
CA VAL A 258 17.65 -25.91 -9.33
C VAL A 258 18.71 -26.92 -8.89
N GLN A 259 18.30 -28.17 -8.81
CA GLN A 259 19.18 -29.31 -8.54
C GLN A 259 19.58 -29.93 -9.88
N LEU A 260 20.88 -29.93 -10.19
CA LEU A 260 21.41 -30.58 -11.39
C LEU A 260 21.57 -32.09 -11.16
N ALA A 261 21.22 -32.90 -12.14
CA ALA A 261 21.34 -34.35 -12.13
C ALA A 261 22.17 -34.82 -13.32
N ARG A 262 22.94 -35.91 -13.08
CA ARG A 262 23.74 -36.60 -14.11
C ARG A 262 22.92 -37.53 -14.96
#